data_4c335e2c59b1f5c7d363bc7d77c99d34
#
_entry.id   4c335e2c59b1f5c7d363bc7d77c99d34
#
_cell.length_a   1.000
_cell.length_b   1.000
_cell.length_c   1.000
_cell.angle_alpha   90.00
_cell.angle_beta   90.00
_cell.angle_gamma   90.00
#
_symmetry.space_group_name_H-M   'P 1'
#
loop_
_entity.id
_entity.type
_entity.pdbx_description
1 polymer ?
#
loop_
_entity_poly.entity_id
_entity_poly.type
_entity_poly.pdbx_seq_one_letter_code
_entity_poly.pdbx_strand_id
1 'polypeptide(L)'
;VLFMPTWRTYAVEGKTQAEFEQTDYFQHWQAVISDPELEKLLTKYGYDAVFYPHFEVQRFLSAFHTENPRVKIGALGQMDVQTLLMESALLITDFSSIQFDFAYMLKPEIYYQFDEARYWGTHHDRGYFDYRVDGFGEVVTTQETLLQAIETALASECAVTPEMQKHIRDTFGALDDHNCERNHQAIRELMS
;
A
#
# COMPACT_ATOMS: atom_id res chain seq x y z
N VAL A 1 0.85 4.24 -10.09
CA VAL A 1 1.35 3.58 -8.86
C VAL A 1 0.75 4.27 -7.66
N LEU A 2 0.24 3.52 -6.69
CA LEU A 2 -0.33 4.07 -5.46
C LEU A 2 0.57 3.71 -4.27
N PHE A 3 1.11 4.72 -3.59
CA PHE A 3 1.78 4.56 -2.30
C PHE A 3 0.77 4.86 -1.19
N MET A 4 0.40 3.86 -0.41
CA MET A 4 -0.64 3.99 0.62
C MET A 4 -0.23 3.29 1.93
N PRO A 5 0.71 3.91 2.68
CA PRO A 5 1.24 3.32 3.90
C PRO A 5 0.27 3.45 5.09
N THR A 6 0.34 2.47 6.00
CA THR A 6 -0.27 2.54 7.33
C THR A 6 0.49 3.53 8.21
N TRP A 7 -0.21 4.22 9.09
CA TRP A 7 0.40 5.11 10.08
C TRP A 7 1.15 4.34 11.19
N ARG A 8 1.90 5.06 12.01
CA ARG A 8 2.62 4.51 13.17
C ARG A 8 2.27 5.30 14.41
N THR A 9 1.87 4.60 15.47
CA THR A 9 1.63 5.21 16.79
C THR A 9 2.84 6.03 17.24
N TYR A 10 4.05 5.47 17.16
CA TYR A 10 5.29 6.14 17.54
C TYR A 10 5.61 7.40 16.72
N ALA A 11 5.11 7.50 15.50
CA ALA A 11 5.41 8.61 14.61
C ALA A 11 4.36 9.73 14.70
N VAL A 12 3.12 9.40 15.09
CA VAL A 12 1.99 10.32 14.97
C VAL A 12 1.48 10.81 16.32
N GLU A 13 1.30 9.91 17.32
CA GLU A 13 0.66 10.28 18.58
C GLU A 13 1.50 11.27 19.40
N GLY A 14 0.85 12.36 19.81
CA GLY A 14 1.46 13.41 20.63
C GLY A 14 2.58 14.19 19.94
N LYS A 15 2.81 14.01 18.63
CA LYS A 15 3.89 14.66 17.89
C LYS A 15 3.48 16.02 17.33
N THR A 16 4.43 16.97 17.40
CA THR A 16 4.46 18.17 16.57
C THR A 16 4.96 17.81 15.16
N GLN A 17 4.80 18.71 14.19
CA GLN A 17 5.32 18.49 12.84
C GLN A 17 6.85 18.28 12.84
N ALA A 18 7.59 19.10 13.59
CA ALA A 18 9.05 18.98 13.67
C ALA A 18 9.51 17.63 14.26
N GLU A 19 8.77 17.08 15.24
CA GLU A 19 9.05 15.75 15.78
C GLU A 19 8.65 14.63 14.82
N PHE A 20 7.55 14.79 14.05
CA PHE A 20 7.15 13.86 13.01
C PHE A 20 8.23 13.74 11.92
N GLU A 21 8.77 14.87 11.47
CA GLU A 21 9.86 14.93 10.46
C GLU A 21 11.16 14.22 10.90
N GLN A 22 11.37 14.01 12.21
CA GLN A 22 12.51 13.26 12.74
C GLN A 22 12.25 11.75 12.86
N THR A 23 11.05 11.28 12.55
CA THR A 23 10.71 9.85 12.66
C THR A 23 11.23 9.05 11.47
N ASP A 24 11.58 7.78 11.69
CA ASP A 24 11.96 6.85 10.63
C ASP A 24 10.84 6.73 9.59
N TYR A 25 9.57 6.75 10.03
CA TYR A 25 8.42 6.70 9.14
C TYR A 25 8.42 7.83 8.11
N PHE A 26 8.56 9.07 8.56
CA PHE A 26 8.62 10.22 7.65
C PHE A 26 9.84 10.15 6.73
N GLN A 27 11.03 9.90 7.31
CA GLN A 27 12.28 9.90 6.56
C GLN A 27 12.30 8.86 5.45
N HIS A 28 11.80 7.63 5.71
CA HIS A 28 11.72 6.58 4.70
C HIS A 28 10.75 6.94 3.56
N TRP A 29 9.53 7.37 3.88
CA TRP A 29 8.56 7.70 2.84
C TRP A 29 8.95 8.98 2.08
N GLN A 30 9.47 10.00 2.76
CA GLN A 30 9.98 11.20 2.12
C GLN A 30 11.14 10.88 1.16
N ALA A 31 12.06 10.02 1.56
CA ALA A 31 13.16 9.58 0.72
C ALA A 31 12.66 8.85 -0.54
N VAL A 32 11.69 7.94 -0.41
CA VAL A 32 11.11 7.20 -1.55
C VAL A 32 10.44 8.13 -2.57
N ILE A 33 9.55 9.02 -2.12
CA ILE A 33 8.78 9.89 -3.06
C ILE A 33 9.64 10.98 -3.71
N SER A 34 10.83 11.24 -3.17
CA SER A 34 11.79 12.21 -3.71
C SER A 34 12.98 11.56 -4.41
N ASP A 35 12.99 10.22 -4.54
CA ASP A 35 14.12 9.52 -5.14
C ASP A 35 14.22 9.79 -6.66
N PRO A 36 15.36 10.28 -7.17
CA PRO A 36 15.55 10.48 -8.61
C PRO A 36 15.45 9.18 -9.42
N GLU A 37 15.71 8.02 -8.82
CA GLU A 37 15.56 6.75 -9.51
C GLU A 37 14.08 6.39 -9.69
N LEU A 38 13.22 6.67 -8.70
CA LEU A 38 11.77 6.54 -8.85
C LEU A 38 11.27 7.40 -10.05
N GLU A 39 11.75 8.64 -10.18
CA GLU A 39 11.38 9.50 -11.30
C GLU A 39 11.78 8.89 -12.66
N LYS A 40 13.00 8.35 -12.75
CA LYS A 40 13.47 7.68 -13.97
C LYS A 40 12.63 6.45 -14.30
N LEU A 41 12.29 5.62 -13.31
CA LEU A 41 11.46 4.43 -13.50
C LEU A 41 10.06 4.81 -13.98
N LEU A 42 9.39 5.73 -13.30
CA LEU A 42 8.07 6.21 -13.70
C LEU A 42 8.09 6.81 -15.11
N THR A 43 9.14 7.56 -15.46
CA THR A 43 9.30 8.14 -16.81
C THR A 43 9.54 7.06 -17.85
N LYS A 44 10.46 6.12 -17.58
CA LYS A 44 10.84 5.02 -18.48
C LYS A 44 9.64 4.16 -18.87
N TYR A 45 8.77 3.85 -17.92
CA TYR A 45 7.63 2.97 -18.13
C TYR A 45 6.29 3.69 -18.37
N GLY A 46 6.28 5.03 -18.30
CA GLY A 46 5.09 5.84 -18.60
C GLY A 46 4.02 5.84 -17.53
N TYR A 47 4.42 5.66 -16.25
CA TYR A 47 3.51 5.70 -15.11
C TYR A 47 3.61 7.03 -14.35
N ASP A 48 2.52 7.37 -13.66
CA ASP A 48 2.48 8.39 -12.62
C ASP A 48 2.24 7.72 -11.26
N ALA A 49 2.54 8.42 -10.17
CA ALA A 49 2.37 7.92 -8.83
C ALA A 49 1.57 8.88 -7.96
N VAL A 50 0.83 8.31 -7.02
CA VAL A 50 0.16 9.06 -5.96
C VAL A 50 0.66 8.55 -4.62
N PHE A 51 1.18 9.44 -3.78
CA PHE A 51 1.46 9.17 -2.38
C PHE A 51 0.26 9.64 -1.55
N TYR A 52 -0.50 8.69 -1.01
CA TYR A 52 -1.70 8.95 -0.22
C TYR A 52 -1.56 8.34 1.18
N PRO A 53 -0.96 9.06 2.14
CA PRO A 53 -0.75 8.54 3.48
C PRO A 53 -2.07 8.41 4.25
N HIS A 54 -2.10 7.49 5.21
CA HIS A 54 -3.23 7.23 6.10
C HIS A 54 -3.79 8.51 6.72
N PHE A 55 -5.10 8.55 7.02
CA PHE A 55 -5.79 9.75 7.51
C PHE A 55 -5.15 10.35 8.77
N GLU A 56 -4.60 9.53 9.67
CA GLU A 56 -3.87 9.99 10.85
C GLU A 56 -2.60 10.78 10.52
N VAL A 57 -1.99 10.52 9.37
CA VAL A 57 -0.79 11.21 8.88
C VAL A 57 -1.16 12.50 8.13
N GLN A 58 -2.40 12.65 7.68
CA GLN A 58 -2.84 13.79 6.87
C GLN A 58 -2.65 15.14 7.57
N ARG A 59 -2.68 15.18 8.90
CA ARG A 59 -2.37 16.40 9.67
C ARG A 59 -0.93 16.88 9.51
N PHE A 60 -0.03 16.01 9.03
CA PHE A 60 1.37 16.31 8.74
C PHE A 60 1.66 16.33 7.24
N LEU A 61 0.63 16.38 6.40
CA LEU A 61 0.80 16.28 4.95
C LEU A 61 1.72 17.37 4.39
N SER A 62 1.71 18.55 5.00
CA SER A 62 2.58 19.68 4.62
C SER A 62 4.07 19.45 4.86
N ALA A 63 4.45 18.42 5.62
CA ALA A 63 5.84 18.02 5.78
C ALA A 63 6.37 17.30 4.51
N PHE A 64 5.51 16.56 3.83
CA PHE A 64 5.89 15.84 2.62
C PHE A 64 5.98 16.77 1.40
N HIS A 65 7.06 16.63 0.64
CA HIS A 65 7.29 17.38 -0.59
C HIS A 65 8.07 16.54 -1.59
N THR A 66 7.93 16.84 -2.87
CA THR A 66 8.71 16.19 -3.94
C THR A 66 8.83 17.14 -5.13
N GLU A 67 9.99 17.12 -5.76
CA GLU A 67 10.24 17.80 -7.05
C GLU A 67 9.98 16.84 -8.24
N ASN A 68 9.64 15.57 -7.96
CA ASN A 68 9.32 14.60 -9.00
C ASN A 68 7.96 14.94 -9.63
N PRO A 69 7.93 15.34 -10.92
CA PRO A 69 6.69 15.81 -11.57
C PRO A 69 5.66 14.68 -11.78
N ARG A 70 6.09 13.42 -11.64
CA ARG A 70 5.24 12.24 -11.77
C ARG A 70 4.66 11.74 -10.45
N VAL A 71 5.04 12.35 -9.32
CA VAL A 71 4.51 11.99 -8.00
C VAL A 71 3.60 13.10 -7.49
N LYS A 72 2.34 12.75 -7.24
CA LYS A 72 1.37 13.63 -6.61
C LYS A 72 1.17 13.23 -5.14
N ILE A 73 1.23 14.21 -4.23
CA ILE A 73 0.88 14.00 -2.82
C ILE A 73 -0.62 14.24 -2.66
N GLY A 74 -1.34 13.19 -2.24
CA GLY A 74 -2.79 13.18 -2.14
C GLY A 74 -3.29 13.64 -0.78
N ALA A 75 -4.22 14.60 -0.78
CA ALA A 75 -4.87 15.13 0.43
C ALA A 75 -6.25 14.52 0.65
N LEU A 76 -6.59 14.30 1.93
CA LEU A 76 -7.92 13.86 2.34
C LEU A 76 -9.01 14.83 1.83
N GLY A 77 -10.07 14.27 1.26
CA GLY A 77 -11.18 15.05 0.70
C GLY A 77 -10.93 15.61 -0.71
N GLN A 78 -9.70 15.49 -1.25
CA GLN A 78 -9.40 15.87 -2.63
C GLN A 78 -9.36 14.68 -3.59
N MET A 79 -9.18 13.49 -3.05
CA MET A 79 -9.14 12.22 -3.79
C MET A 79 -10.02 11.19 -3.11
N ASP A 80 -10.74 10.43 -3.92
CA ASP A 80 -11.51 9.28 -3.46
C ASP A 80 -10.64 8.02 -3.45
N VAL A 81 -10.57 7.34 -2.30
CA VAL A 81 -9.73 6.16 -2.11
C VAL A 81 -10.16 5.02 -3.03
N GLN A 82 -11.46 4.82 -3.21
CA GLN A 82 -11.96 3.76 -4.09
C GLN A 82 -11.51 4.01 -5.55
N THR A 83 -11.59 5.23 -6.01
CA THR A 83 -11.10 5.62 -7.35
C THR A 83 -9.60 5.40 -7.47
N LEU A 84 -8.81 5.81 -6.45
CA LEU A 84 -7.36 5.57 -6.44
C LEU A 84 -7.02 4.08 -6.55
N LEU A 85 -7.72 3.21 -5.83
CA LEU A 85 -7.53 1.76 -5.90
C LEU A 85 -7.90 1.21 -7.28
N MET A 86 -9.03 1.65 -7.84
CA MET A 86 -9.51 1.18 -9.14
C MET A 86 -8.60 1.59 -10.29
N GLU A 87 -8.09 2.82 -10.27
CA GLU A 87 -7.26 3.38 -11.35
C GLU A 87 -5.78 3.02 -11.24
N SER A 88 -5.30 2.60 -10.06
CA SER A 88 -3.90 2.25 -9.87
C SER A 88 -3.59 0.84 -10.38
N ALA A 89 -2.42 0.69 -11.01
CA ALA A 89 -1.93 -0.58 -11.54
C ALA A 89 -1.05 -1.34 -10.54
N LEU A 90 -0.42 -0.64 -9.59
CA LEU A 90 0.49 -1.19 -8.58
C LEU A 90 0.25 -0.50 -7.25
N LEU A 91 0.15 -1.28 -6.16
CA LEU A 91 0.08 -0.78 -4.80
C LEU A 91 1.42 -0.96 -4.09
N ILE A 92 1.92 0.10 -3.47
CA ILE A 92 3.02 0.07 -2.51
C ILE A 92 2.42 0.38 -1.15
N THR A 93 2.45 -0.59 -0.27
CA THR A 93 1.92 -0.46 1.10
C THR A 93 2.89 -1.09 2.11
N ASP A 94 2.45 -1.37 3.32
CA ASP A 94 3.30 -1.97 4.36
C ASP A 94 2.54 -3.02 5.21
N PHE A 95 1.70 -2.59 6.17
CA PHE A 95 0.91 -3.46 7.05
C PHE A 95 -0.60 -3.17 6.93
N SER A 96 -1.03 -2.59 5.84
CA SER A 96 -2.39 -2.09 5.63
C SER A 96 -3.35 -3.18 5.16
N SER A 97 -4.56 -3.17 5.71
CA SER A 97 -5.65 -4.02 5.23
C SER A 97 -6.12 -3.71 3.80
N ILE A 98 -5.73 -2.57 3.24
CA ILE A 98 -6.04 -2.18 1.86
C ILE A 98 -5.50 -3.18 0.82
N GLN A 99 -4.48 -3.97 1.21
CA GLN A 99 -3.96 -5.07 0.42
C GLN A 99 -5.05 -6.04 -0.03
N PHE A 100 -6.02 -6.35 0.84
CA PHE A 100 -7.10 -7.28 0.50
C PHE A 100 -8.00 -6.74 -0.60
N ASP A 101 -8.31 -5.44 -0.59
CA ASP A 101 -9.09 -4.79 -1.64
C ASP A 101 -8.34 -4.80 -2.97
N PHE A 102 -7.03 -4.55 -2.94
CA PHE A 102 -6.20 -4.49 -4.13
C PHE A 102 -5.96 -5.88 -4.73
N ALA A 103 -5.64 -6.88 -3.90
CA ALA A 103 -5.51 -8.27 -4.31
C ALA A 103 -6.83 -8.83 -4.87
N TYR A 104 -7.99 -8.47 -4.28
CA TYR A 104 -9.30 -8.86 -4.79
C TYR A 104 -9.54 -8.44 -6.25
N MET A 105 -8.93 -7.33 -6.67
CA MET A 105 -8.96 -6.86 -8.07
C MET A 105 -7.91 -7.54 -8.96
N LEU A 106 -7.17 -8.55 -8.47
CA LEU A 106 -6.07 -9.22 -9.18
C LEU A 106 -4.99 -8.24 -9.65
N LYS A 107 -4.60 -7.31 -8.79
CA LYS A 107 -3.55 -6.33 -9.05
C LYS A 107 -2.33 -6.60 -8.16
N PRO A 108 -1.10 -6.33 -8.66
CA PRO A 108 0.14 -6.58 -7.91
C PRO A 108 0.37 -5.54 -6.82
N GLU A 109 1.02 -5.99 -5.75
CA GLU A 109 1.40 -5.15 -4.62
C GLU A 109 2.80 -5.47 -4.10
N ILE A 110 3.41 -4.49 -3.43
CA ILE A 110 4.71 -4.59 -2.79
C ILE A 110 4.56 -4.06 -1.37
N TYR A 111 5.11 -4.82 -0.40
CA TYR A 111 5.12 -4.43 1.02
C TYR A 111 6.46 -3.84 1.41
N TYR A 112 6.51 -2.54 1.67
CA TYR A 112 7.71 -1.86 2.17
C TYR A 112 7.73 -1.83 3.69
N GLN A 113 8.33 -2.85 4.31
CA GLN A 113 8.31 -3.10 5.76
C GLN A 113 9.67 -2.78 6.40
N PHE A 114 10.15 -1.55 6.30
CA PHE A 114 11.44 -1.10 6.81
C PHE A 114 11.54 -1.10 8.34
N ASP A 115 10.42 -1.08 9.05
CA ASP A 115 10.32 -1.00 10.51
C ASP A 115 9.55 -2.15 11.17
N GLU A 116 9.52 -3.33 10.54
CA GLU A 116 8.68 -4.48 10.95
C GLU A 116 8.79 -4.79 12.45
N ALA A 117 10.01 -4.89 12.98
CA ALA A 117 10.23 -5.23 14.39
C ALA A 117 9.65 -4.17 15.35
N ARG A 118 9.71 -2.91 14.97
CA ARG A 118 9.15 -1.79 15.75
C ARG A 118 7.64 -1.73 15.63
N TYR A 119 7.10 -1.99 14.43
CA TYR A 119 5.67 -1.98 14.17
C TYR A 119 4.93 -2.98 15.07
N TRP A 120 5.34 -4.25 15.08
CA TRP A 120 4.74 -5.30 15.90
C TRP A 120 4.93 -5.10 17.40
N GLY A 121 5.91 -4.33 17.82
CA GLY A 121 6.13 -4.04 19.24
C GLY A 121 5.41 -2.81 19.77
N THR A 122 4.91 -1.91 18.90
CA THR A 122 4.41 -0.59 19.33
C THR A 122 3.06 -0.19 18.75
N HIS A 123 2.66 -0.76 17.62
CA HIS A 123 1.43 -0.36 16.92
C HIS A 123 0.34 -1.44 17.02
N HIS A 124 0.71 -2.69 16.73
CA HIS A 124 -0.17 -3.85 16.84
C HIS A 124 0.59 -5.06 17.38
N ASP A 125 -0.14 -5.98 18.01
CA ASP A 125 0.35 -7.33 18.27
C ASP A 125 0.39 -8.13 16.95
N ARG A 126 1.34 -9.07 16.87
CA ARG A 126 1.48 -9.93 15.70
C ARG A 126 0.28 -10.87 15.60
N GLY A 127 -0.48 -10.75 14.52
CA GLY A 127 -1.59 -11.64 14.20
C GLY A 127 -1.15 -12.95 13.56
N TYR A 128 -2.11 -13.69 13.00
CA TYR A 128 -1.88 -14.95 12.29
C TYR A 128 -1.41 -14.76 10.84
N PHE A 129 -1.62 -13.58 10.26
CA PHE A 129 -1.25 -13.30 8.87
C PHE A 129 0.26 -13.01 8.75
N ASP A 130 0.95 -13.80 7.95
CA ASP A 130 2.36 -13.59 7.64
C ASP A 130 2.48 -13.04 6.20
N TYR A 131 2.93 -11.80 6.06
CA TYR A 131 3.05 -11.13 4.76
C TYR A 131 3.95 -11.87 3.77
N ARG A 132 4.93 -12.65 4.25
CA ARG A 132 5.84 -13.43 3.39
C ARG A 132 5.25 -14.76 2.94
N VAL A 133 4.23 -15.26 3.64
CA VAL A 133 3.58 -16.56 3.36
C VAL A 133 2.18 -16.36 2.80
N ASP A 134 1.39 -15.51 3.47
CA ASP A 134 -0.03 -15.28 3.18
C ASP A 134 -0.27 -14.04 2.31
N GLY A 135 0.76 -13.19 2.12
CA GLY A 135 0.66 -11.92 1.40
C GLY A 135 0.51 -12.10 -0.12
N PHE A 136 0.07 -11.04 -0.77
CA PHE A 136 -0.23 -11.00 -2.20
C PHE A 136 0.86 -10.28 -3.00
N GLY A 137 2.00 -10.00 -2.38
CA GLY A 137 3.11 -9.29 -2.97
C GLY A 137 4.44 -9.56 -2.30
N GLU A 138 5.51 -8.98 -2.83
CA GLU A 138 6.85 -9.11 -2.28
C GLU A 138 7.04 -8.21 -1.07
N VAL A 139 7.69 -8.74 -0.01
CA VAL A 139 8.11 -7.96 1.17
C VAL A 139 9.55 -7.47 0.99
N VAL A 140 9.72 -6.17 0.96
CA VAL A 140 11.02 -5.49 0.87
C VAL A 140 11.24 -4.59 2.09
N THR A 141 12.49 -4.42 2.51
CA THR A 141 12.83 -3.70 3.75
C THR A 141 13.75 -2.51 3.55
N THR A 142 14.32 -2.34 2.37
CA THR A 142 15.19 -1.21 2.02
C THR A 142 14.64 -0.45 0.83
N GLN A 143 15.00 0.83 0.72
CA GLN A 143 14.61 1.65 -0.43
C GLN A 143 15.16 1.09 -1.74
N GLU A 144 16.39 0.57 -1.74
CA GLU A 144 17.00 -0.05 -2.92
C GLU A 144 16.18 -1.25 -3.41
N THR A 145 15.84 -2.18 -2.52
CA THR A 145 15.01 -3.35 -2.89
C THR A 145 13.59 -2.96 -3.28
N LEU A 146 13.03 -1.89 -2.69
CA LEU A 146 11.74 -1.35 -3.12
C LEU A 146 11.79 -0.85 -4.56
N LEU A 147 12.81 -0.05 -4.93
CA LEU A 147 12.95 0.47 -6.29
C LEU A 147 13.17 -0.65 -7.30
N GLN A 148 13.93 -1.70 -6.96
CA GLN A 148 14.10 -2.90 -7.80
C GLN A 148 12.78 -3.64 -8.00
N ALA A 149 11.98 -3.82 -6.95
CA ALA A 149 10.66 -4.46 -7.03
C ALA A 149 9.68 -3.62 -7.87
N ILE A 150 9.69 -2.29 -7.72
CA ILE A 150 8.92 -1.38 -8.56
C ILE A 150 9.33 -1.53 -10.03
N GLU A 151 10.64 -1.51 -10.35
CA GLU A 151 11.11 -1.68 -11.72
C GLU A 151 10.63 -3.00 -12.31
N THR A 152 10.73 -4.09 -11.56
CA THR A 152 10.26 -5.41 -12.00
C THR A 152 8.76 -5.42 -12.30
N ALA A 153 7.95 -4.82 -11.44
CA ALA A 153 6.52 -4.72 -11.64
C ALA A 153 6.16 -3.85 -12.86
N LEU A 154 6.79 -2.68 -13.01
CA LEU A 154 6.53 -1.79 -14.15
C LEU A 154 6.99 -2.40 -15.49
N ALA A 155 8.11 -3.13 -15.49
CA ALA A 155 8.64 -3.80 -16.69
C ALA A 155 7.72 -4.94 -17.18
N SER A 156 6.94 -5.54 -16.28
CA SER A 156 5.93 -6.55 -16.61
C SER A 156 4.52 -5.94 -16.83
N GLU A 157 4.42 -4.62 -17.03
CA GLU A 157 3.14 -3.90 -17.13
C GLU A 157 2.21 -4.17 -15.93
N CYS A 158 2.78 -4.33 -14.76
CA CYS A 158 2.07 -4.67 -13.50
C CYS A 158 1.24 -5.97 -13.61
N ALA A 159 1.72 -6.96 -14.35
CA ALA A 159 1.08 -8.25 -14.48
C ALA A 159 1.23 -9.07 -13.19
N VAL A 160 0.12 -9.64 -12.70
CA VAL A 160 0.14 -10.61 -11.59
C VAL A 160 0.52 -11.99 -12.14
N THR A 161 1.49 -12.67 -11.51
CA THR A 161 1.91 -14.00 -11.94
C THR A 161 0.79 -15.03 -11.80
N PRO A 162 0.78 -16.11 -12.61
CA PRO A 162 -0.22 -17.18 -12.49
C PRO A 162 -0.27 -17.79 -11.08
N GLU A 163 0.89 -17.95 -10.43
CA GLU A 163 1.00 -18.46 -9.07
C GLU A 163 0.30 -17.53 -8.06
N MET A 164 0.55 -16.23 -8.17
CA MET A 164 -0.08 -15.22 -7.30
C MET A 164 -1.59 -15.11 -7.59
N GLN A 165 -2.02 -15.18 -8.84
CA GLN A 165 -3.45 -15.22 -9.18
C GLN A 165 -4.14 -16.43 -8.54
N LYS A 166 -3.46 -17.60 -8.55
CA LYS A 166 -4.00 -18.80 -7.89
C LYS A 166 -4.09 -18.59 -6.38
N HIS A 167 -3.03 -18.05 -5.75
CA HIS A 167 -3.02 -17.77 -4.32
C HIS A 167 -4.15 -16.82 -3.90
N ILE A 168 -4.35 -15.74 -4.64
CA ILE A 168 -5.46 -14.79 -4.42
C ILE A 168 -6.81 -15.50 -4.52
N ARG A 169 -7.04 -16.32 -5.57
CA ARG A 169 -8.30 -17.05 -5.74
C ARG A 169 -8.55 -18.07 -4.63
N ASP A 170 -7.51 -18.76 -4.20
CA ASP A 170 -7.61 -19.73 -3.10
C ASP A 170 -7.94 -19.01 -1.77
N THR A 171 -7.41 -17.81 -1.55
CA THR A 171 -7.66 -17.01 -0.35
C THR A 171 -9.09 -16.46 -0.29
N PHE A 172 -9.59 -15.89 -1.38
CA PHE A 172 -10.92 -15.25 -1.38
C PHE A 172 -12.05 -16.21 -1.75
N GLY A 173 -11.75 -17.33 -2.38
CA GLY A 173 -12.73 -18.33 -2.82
C GLY A 173 -13.61 -17.88 -3.99
N ALA A 174 -14.13 -16.64 -3.96
CA ALA A 174 -14.93 -16.06 -5.04
C ALA A 174 -14.48 -14.62 -5.32
N LEU A 175 -14.15 -14.35 -6.58
CA LEU A 175 -13.75 -13.02 -7.07
C LEU A 175 -14.81 -12.54 -8.08
N ASP A 176 -15.98 -12.16 -7.57
CA ASP A 176 -17.12 -11.68 -8.35
C ASP A 176 -17.88 -10.58 -7.57
N ASP A 177 -18.97 -10.08 -8.12
CA ASP A 177 -19.81 -9.01 -7.54
C ASP A 177 -21.03 -9.52 -6.77
N HIS A 178 -21.12 -10.87 -6.48
CA HIS A 178 -22.26 -11.51 -5.82
C HIS A 178 -22.12 -11.70 -4.31
N ASN A 179 -21.14 -11.06 -3.64
CA ASN A 179 -20.93 -11.20 -2.21
C ASN A 179 -22.14 -10.77 -1.36
N CYS A 180 -22.84 -9.69 -1.76
CA CYS A 180 -24.04 -9.24 -1.07
C CYS A 180 -25.17 -10.26 -1.14
N GLU A 181 -25.37 -10.91 -2.29
CA GLU A 181 -26.37 -11.95 -2.48
C GLU A 181 -26.08 -13.18 -1.61
N ARG A 182 -24.82 -13.65 -1.61
CA ARG A 182 -24.38 -14.76 -0.75
C ARG A 182 -24.60 -14.49 0.73
N ASN A 183 -24.23 -13.29 1.19
CA ASN A 183 -24.43 -12.89 2.58
C ASN A 183 -25.92 -12.82 2.93
N HIS A 184 -26.76 -12.24 2.04
CA HIS A 184 -28.19 -12.18 2.24
C HIS A 184 -28.80 -13.59 2.33
N GLN A 185 -28.42 -14.49 1.42
CA GLN A 185 -28.92 -15.88 1.44
C GLN A 185 -28.51 -16.61 2.71
N ALA A 186 -27.25 -16.50 3.16
CA ALA A 186 -26.76 -17.10 4.38
C ALA A 186 -27.53 -16.59 5.63
N ILE A 187 -27.80 -15.29 5.71
CA ILE A 187 -28.62 -14.71 6.80
C ILE A 187 -30.03 -15.30 6.79
N ARG A 188 -30.66 -15.40 5.64
CA ARG A 188 -32.03 -15.97 5.52
C ARG A 188 -32.07 -17.42 5.99
N GLU A 189 -31.08 -18.24 5.63
CA GLU A 189 -30.97 -19.64 6.05
C GLU A 189 -30.79 -19.78 7.56
N LEU A 190 -30.04 -18.87 8.21
CA LEU A 190 -29.89 -18.85 9.67
C LEU A 190 -31.16 -18.43 10.42
N MET A 191 -32.09 -17.73 9.76
CA MET A 191 -33.36 -17.26 10.36
C MET A 191 -34.53 -18.20 10.11
N SER A 192 -34.36 -19.25 9.31
CA SER A 192 -35.40 -20.25 8.99
C SER A 192 -35.30 -21.46 9.91
#